data_6da874154b2089daa78ebb4172584aa2
#
_entry.id   6da874154b2089daa78ebb4172584aa2
#
_cell.length_a   1.000
_cell.length_b   1.000
_cell.length_c   1.000
_cell.angle_alpha   90.00
_cell.angle_beta   90.00
_cell.angle_gamma   90.00
#
_symmetry.space_group_name_H-M   'P 1'
#
loop_
_entity.id
_entity.type
_entity.pdbx_description
1 polymer ?
#
loop_
_entity_poly.entity_id
_entity_poly.type
_entity_poly.pdbx_seq_one_letter_code
_entity_poly.pdbx_strand_id
1 'polypeptide(L)'
;SEFLENLQIKEFFPYANKPFGSVGLTSVFYAIKFRQDENVPIYLFGLDFSYSCGKTHTNGTLAHNELLLNSNRLKSSFNFASCFSSYSVKLNLLSGKQVFSSPVLINYAKMFGGLFEGIPNLFLGTKNTFPFKLEVKNPQKEEFVKSTEKKEIKQIDKNEKKK
;
A
#
# COMPACT_ATOMS: atom_id res chain seq x y z
N SER A 1 11.86 16.78 17.88
CA SER A 1 11.38 17.28 19.19
C SER A 1 12.52 17.23 20.17
N GLU A 2 12.57 18.20 21.05
CA GLU A 2 13.59 18.40 22.09
C GLU A 2 13.89 17.13 22.92
N PHE A 3 12.88 16.29 23.14
CA PHE A 3 13.01 15.00 23.82
C PHE A 3 13.92 14.00 23.08
N LEU A 4 13.77 13.88 21.76
CA LEU A 4 14.62 12.99 20.94
C LEU A 4 16.03 13.57 20.76
N GLU A 5 16.17 14.89 20.79
CA GLU A 5 17.47 15.57 20.75
C GLU A 5 18.27 15.35 22.03
N ASN A 6 17.60 15.36 23.18
CA ASN A 6 18.23 15.13 24.49
C ASN A 6 18.64 13.66 24.70
N LEU A 7 18.06 12.70 23.98
CA LEU A 7 18.41 11.27 24.06
C LEU A 7 19.62 10.89 23.20
N GLN A 8 20.28 11.83 22.51
CA GLN A 8 21.38 11.57 21.57
C GLN A 8 21.06 10.52 20.49
N ILE A 9 19.77 10.30 20.19
CA ILE A 9 19.29 9.31 19.23
C ILE A 9 19.43 9.83 17.78
N LYS A 10 19.99 11.01 17.57
CA LYS A 10 20.25 11.57 16.22
C LYS A 10 21.03 10.62 15.31
N GLU A 11 21.92 9.80 15.88
CA GLU A 11 22.67 8.79 15.11
C GLU A 11 21.77 7.66 14.59
N PHE A 12 20.72 7.30 15.33
CA PHE A 12 19.76 6.27 14.93
C PHE A 12 18.65 6.81 14.03
N PHE A 13 18.32 8.11 14.09
CA PHE A 13 17.32 8.77 13.28
C PHE A 13 17.91 10.01 12.59
N PRO A 14 18.90 9.83 11.70
CA PRO A 14 19.59 10.95 11.03
C PRO A 14 18.67 11.79 10.15
N TYR A 15 17.44 11.32 9.92
CA TYR A 15 16.45 11.99 9.11
C TYR A 15 15.33 12.54 9.98
N ALA A 16 15.53 13.75 10.54
CA ALA A 16 14.45 14.54 11.11
C ALA A 16 13.45 14.85 10.00
N ASN A 17 12.37 14.08 9.93
CA ASN A 17 11.40 14.22 8.86
C ASN A 17 10.35 15.26 9.19
N LYS A 18 9.99 16.02 8.18
CA LYS A 18 8.69 16.70 8.20
C LYS A 18 7.59 15.64 8.37
N PRO A 19 6.66 15.82 9.31
CA PRO A 19 5.57 14.88 9.49
C PRO A 19 4.71 14.85 8.23
N PHE A 20 4.64 13.70 7.58
CA PHE A 20 3.79 13.51 6.39
C PHE A 20 2.30 13.39 6.75
N GLY A 21 1.96 13.29 8.03
CA GLY A 21 0.59 13.10 8.51
C GLY A 21 0.02 11.70 8.25
N SER A 22 0.73 10.85 7.53
CA SER A 22 0.34 9.47 7.22
C SER A 22 1.50 8.51 7.47
N VAL A 23 1.23 7.46 8.24
CA VAL A 23 2.20 6.38 8.51
C VAL A 23 2.63 5.71 7.20
N GLY A 24 1.71 5.51 6.26
CA GLY A 24 2.01 4.91 4.96
C GLY A 24 3.04 5.73 4.17
N LEU A 25 2.88 7.04 4.08
CA LEU A 25 3.84 7.94 3.42
C LEU A 25 5.21 7.91 4.11
N THR A 26 5.21 7.94 5.44
CA THR A 26 6.42 7.84 6.24
C THR A 26 7.14 6.52 6.00
N SER A 27 6.42 5.41 5.95
CA SER A 27 6.99 4.07 5.68
C SER A 27 7.62 3.99 4.30
N VAL A 28 6.98 4.53 3.25
CA VAL A 28 7.55 4.59 1.91
C VAL A 28 8.84 5.41 1.89
N PHE A 29 8.83 6.57 2.55
CA PHE A 29 10.02 7.42 2.66
C PHE A 29 11.19 6.66 3.30
N TYR A 30 10.96 5.99 4.42
CA TYR A 30 12.02 5.21 5.07
C TYR A 30 12.44 3.99 4.24
N ALA A 31 11.53 3.29 3.59
CA ALA A 31 11.88 2.19 2.70
C ALA A 31 12.84 2.63 1.59
N ILE A 32 12.60 3.82 1.00
CA ILE A 32 13.49 4.42 0.01
C ILE A 32 14.84 4.81 0.61
N LYS A 33 14.84 5.38 1.82
CA LYS A 33 16.08 5.84 2.49
C LYS A 33 16.96 4.70 2.98
N PHE A 34 16.37 3.60 3.43
CA PHE A 34 17.11 2.45 3.97
C PHE A 34 17.47 1.39 2.94
N ARG A 35 16.98 1.50 1.71
CA ARG A 35 17.43 0.58 0.66
C ARG A 35 18.93 0.79 0.39
N GLN A 36 19.67 -0.30 0.26
CA GLN A 36 21.13 -0.28 0.09
C GLN A 36 21.56 0.22 -1.29
N ASP A 37 20.74 -0.03 -2.31
CA ASP A 37 21.01 0.31 -3.70
C ASP A 37 19.71 0.73 -4.38
N GLU A 38 19.77 1.71 -5.29
CA GLU A 38 18.63 2.15 -6.10
C GLU A 38 18.08 1.06 -7.03
N ASN A 39 18.87 0.03 -7.33
CA ASN A 39 18.44 -1.14 -8.08
C ASN A 39 17.57 -2.11 -7.28
N VAL A 40 17.57 -2.03 -5.95
CA VAL A 40 16.71 -2.86 -5.11
C VAL A 40 15.26 -2.43 -5.28
N PRO A 41 14.35 -3.30 -5.78
CA PRO A 41 12.97 -2.94 -6.01
C PRO A 41 12.19 -2.81 -4.70
N ILE A 42 11.32 -1.80 -4.62
CA ILE A 42 10.36 -1.61 -3.53
C ILE A 42 8.96 -1.81 -4.09
N TYR A 43 8.18 -2.69 -3.48
CA TYR A 43 6.80 -2.98 -3.87
C TYR A 43 5.84 -2.47 -2.82
N LEU A 44 4.88 -1.65 -3.24
CA LEU A 44 3.90 -1.03 -2.36
C LEU A 44 2.55 -1.76 -2.44
N PHE A 45 2.03 -2.15 -1.29
CA PHE A 45 0.72 -2.77 -1.15
C PHE A 45 -0.12 -2.00 -0.12
N GLY A 46 -1.42 -1.89 -0.38
CA GLY A 46 -2.37 -1.37 0.61
C GLY A 46 -2.36 0.15 0.81
N LEU A 47 -1.76 0.92 -0.08
CA LEU A 47 -1.79 2.38 -0.08
C LEU A 47 -2.86 2.93 -1.03
N ASP A 48 -4.09 2.44 -0.90
CA ASP A 48 -5.17 2.76 -1.84
C ASP A 48 -5.78 4.15 -1.61
N PHE A 49 -5.55 4.79 -0.47
CA PHE A 49 -6.13 6.07 -0.06
C PHE A 49 -7.66 6.11 -0.19
N SER A 50 -8.28 4.96 -0.08
CA SER A 50 -9.71 4.76 -0.22
C SER A 50 -10.18 3.56 0.58
N TYR A 51 -11.48 3.43 0.76
CA TYR A 51 -12.12 2.32 1.46
C TYR A 51 -13.41 1.89 0.78
N SER A 52 -13.79 0.64 0.97
CA SER A 52 -15.07 0.12 0.49
C SER A 52 -16.20 0.57 1.42
N CYS A 53 -17.44 0.62 0.91
CA CYS A 53 -18.60 0.98 1.71
C CYS A 53 -18.68 0.13 3.01
N GLY A 54 -18.76 0.80 4.14
CA GLY A 54 -18.83 0.18 5.46
C GLY A 54 -17.53 -0.42 5.99
N LYS A 55 -16.44 -0.48 5.20
CA LYS A 55 -15.16 -1.08 5.59
C LYS A 55 -14.03 -0.04 5.56
N THR A 56 -13.88 0.69 6.64
CA THR A 56 -12.83 1.71 6.79
C THR A 56 -11.48 1.13 7.22
N HIS A 57 -11.47 -0.09 7.75
CA HIS A 57 -10.28 -0.79 8.22
C HIS A 57 -10.22 -2.21 7.67
N THR A 58 -9.01 -2.74 7.53
CA THR A 58 -8.78 -4.12 7.11
C THR A 58 -9.23 -5.10 8.20
N ASN A 59 -9.77 -6.25 7.80
CA ASN A 59 -10.14 -7.31 8.73
C ASN A 59 -8.92 -7.75 9.55
N GLY A 60 -9.15 -8.01 10.85
CA GLY A 60 -8.10 -8.43 11.79
C GLY A 60 -7.29 -7.29 12.42
N THR A 61 -7.47 -6.04 12.00
CA THR A 61 -6.88 -4.89 12.69
C THR A 61 -7.58 -4.63 14.04
N LEU A 62 -6.88 -3.96 14.97
CA LEU A 62 -7.43 -3.59 16.27
C LEU A 62 -8.76 -2.83 16.12
N ALA A 63 -8.80 -1.84 15.23
CA ALA A 63 -10.00 -1.05 14.95
C ALA A 63 -11.16 -1.91 14.40
N HIS A 64 -10.86 -2.90 13.54
CA HIS A 64 -11.89 -3.83 13.07
C HIS A 64 -12.39 -4.75 14.19
N ASN A 65 -11.50 -5.28 15.02
CA ASN A 65 -11.87 -6.11 16.16
C ASN A 65 -12.71 -5.34 17.18
N GLU A 66 -12.39 -4.08 17.43
CA GLU A 66 -13.20 -3.20 18.29
C GLU A 66 -14.61 -3.00 17.72
N LEU A 67 -14.75 -2.79 16.40
CA LEU A 67 -16.07 -2.73 15.77
C LEU A 67 -16.85 -4.03 15.92
N LEU A 68 -16.20 -5.18 15.79
CA LEU A 68 -16.83 -6.50 15.99
C LEU A 68 -17.28 -6.70 17.43
N LEU A 69 -16.45 -6.40 18.42
CA LEU A 69 -16.76 -6.53 19.85
C LEU A 69 -17.93 -5.64 20.27
N ASN A 70 -18.04 -4.45 19.67
CA ASN A 70 -19.13 -3.51 19.94
C ASN A 70 -20.36 -3.71 19.05
N SER A 71 -20.37 -4.72 18.18
CA SER A 71 -21.50 -5.02 17.29
C SER A 71 -22.57 -5.83 18.02
N ASN A 72 -23.82 -5.56 17.68
CA ASN A 72 -24.98 -6.30 18.15
C ASN A 72 -26.11 -6.23 17.12
N ARG A 73 -27.27 -6.79 17.42
CA ARG A 73 -28.42 -6.81 16.51
C ARG A 73 -28.85 -5.43 15.99
N LEU A 74 -28.65 -4.36 16.77
CA LEU A 74 -29.01 -2.99 16.39
C LEU A 74 -27.84 -2.17 15.89
N LYS A 75 -26.60 -2.58 16.17
CA LYS A 75 -25.37 -1.89 15.81
C LYS A 75 -24.52 -2.80 14.92
N SER A 76 -24.47 -2.49 13.64
CA SER A 76 -23.65 -3.22 12.67
C SER A 76 -22.17 -3.08 12.97
N SER A 77 -21.38 -4.14 12.66
CA SER A 77 -19.93 -4.09 12.60
C SER A 77 -19.40 -3.27 11.42
N PHE A 78 -20.26 -2.87 10.49
CA PHE A 78 -19.88 -2.00 9.36
C PHE A 78 -20.04 -0.53 9.73
N ASN A 79 -19.00 0.25 9.46
CA ASN A 79 -19.04 1.71 9.66
C ASN A 79 -19.66 2.42 8.46
N PHE A 80 -20.96 2.29 8.26
CA PHE A 80 -21.66 2.96 7.15
C PHE A 80 -21.67 4.50 7.30
N ALA A 81 -21.55 5.03 8.50
CA ALA A 81 -21.51 6.47 8.72
C ALA A 81 -20.35 7.14 7.94
N SER A 82 -19.23 6.43 7.78
CA SER A 82 -18.10 6.92 6.98
C SER A 82 -18.42 7.14 5.51
N CYS A 83 -19.40 6.41 4.96
CA CYS A 83 -19.79 6.52 3.54
C CYS A 83 -20.84 7.61 3.30
N PHE A 84 -21.61 7.94 4.34
CA PHE A 84 -22.72 8.90 4.28
C PHE A 84 -22.42 10.25 4.96
N SER A 85 -21.20 10.42 5.48
CA SER A 85 -20.78 11.71 6.04
C SER A 85 -20.63 12.76 4.94
N SER A 86 -20.80 14.02 5.29
CA SER A 86 -20.56 15.16 4.39
C SER A 86 -19.11 15.25 3.88
N TYR A 87 -18.18 14.59 4.55
CA TYR A 87 -16.76 14.52 4.18
C TYR A 87 -16.41 13.32 3.30
N SER A 88 -17.38 12.46 3.00
CA SER A 88 -17.15 11.28 2.15
C SER A 88 -17.14 11.69 0.67
N VAL A 89 -16.10 11.30 -0.05
CA VAL A 89 -15.97 11.49 -1.50
C VAL A 89 -16.14 10.13 -2.18
N LYS A 90 -17.12 10.02 -3.07
CA LYS A 90 -17.34 8.82 -3.89
C LYS A 90 -16.39 8.85 -5.08
N LEU A 91 -15.71 7.74 -5.31
CA LEU A 91 -14.81 7.54 -6.43
C LEU A 91 -15.26 6.31 -7.23
N ASN A 92 -15.35 6.45 -8.54
CA ASN A 92 -15.68 5.35 -9.44
C ASN A 92 -14.39 4.83 -10.08
N LEU A 93 -14.07 3.57 -9.85
CA LEU A 93 -12.93 2.92 -10.48
C LEU A 93 -13.25 2.58 -11.94
N LEU A 94 -12.22 2.44 -12.76
CA LEU A 94 -12.34 1.98 -14.15
C LEU A 94 -13.02 0.60 -14.28
N SER A 95 -12.97 -0.21 -13.22
CA SER A 95 -13.68 -1.49 -13.12
C SER A 95 -15.18 -1.36 -12.88
N GLY A 96 -15.73 -0.15 -12.77
CA GLY A 96 -17.12 0.11 -12.39
C GLY A 96 -17.40 -0.01 -10.88
N LYS A 97 -16.42 -0.44 -10.08
CA LYS A 97 -16.56 -0.52 -8.62
C LYS A 97 -16.53 0.88 -8.01
N GLN A 98 -17.45 1.14 -7.09
CA GLN A 98 -17.48 2.35 -6.30
C GLN A 98 -16.69 2.16 -5.00
N VAL A 99 -15.85 3.12 -4.68
CA VAL A 99 -15.10 3.23 -3.42
C VAL A 99 -15.30 4.62 -2.82
N PHE A 100 -14.91 4.78 -1.58
CA PHE A 100 -15.02 6.03 -0.85
C PHE A 100 -13.65 6.51 -0.43
N SER A 101 -13.50 7.81 -0.31
CA SER A 101 -12.31 8.48 0.21
C SER A 101 -12.74 9.65 1.10
N SER A 102 -11.77 10.37 1.61
CA SER A 102 -11.99 11.62 2.35
C SER A 102 -11.04 12.69 1.82
N PRO A 103 -11.30 13.99 2.07
CA PRO A 103 -10.37 15.06 1.70
C PRO A 103 -8.95 14.83 2.22
N VAL A 104 -8.82 14.28 3.41
CA VAL A 104 -7.53 13.93 4.03
C VAL A 104 -6.81 12.85 3.24
N LEU A 105 -7.50 11.74 2.91
CA LEU A 105 -6.91 10.66 2.12
C LEU A 105 -6.55 11.10 0.70
N ILE A 106 -7.40 11.93 0.07
CA ILE A 106 -7.10 12.53 -1.24
C ILE A 106 -5.85 13.41 -1.17
N ASN A 107 -5.69 14.17 -0.08
CA ASN A 107 -4.49 14.98 0.13
C ASN A 107 -3.24 14.10 0.28
N TYR A 108 -3.33 12.99 1.01
CA TYR A 108 -2.23 12.03 1.12
C TYR A 108 -1.90 11.38 -0.24
N ALA A 109 -2.91 11.07 -1.06
CA ALA A 109 -2.68 10.58 -2.41
C ALA A 109 -1.93 11.59 -3.28
N LYS A 110 -2.32 12.88 -3.23
CA LYS A 110 -1.60 13.95 -3.93
C LYS A 110 -0.17 14.10 -3.45
N MET A 111 0.05 14.08 -2.12
CA MET A 111 1.40 14.12 -1.54
C MET A 111 2.24 12.92 -1.98
N PHE A 112 1.64 11.72 -2.00
CA PHE A 112 2.30 10.51 -2.48
C PHE A 112 2.78 10.69 -3.93
N GLY A 113 1.91 11.10 -4.84
CA GLY A 113 2.27 11.37 -6.23
C GLY A 113 3.40 12.40 -6.34
N GLY A 114 3.29 13.54 -5.66
CA GLY A 114 4.30 14.59 -5.70
C GLY A 114 5.67 14.23 -5.10
N LEU A 115 5.71 13.27 -4.17
CA LEU A 115 6.94 12.88 -3.47
C LEU A 115 7.63 11.66 -4.09
N PHE A 116 6.86 10.71 -4.60
CA PHE A 116 7.37 9.37 -4.90
C PHE A 116 7.23 8.95 -6.38
N GLU A 117 6.42 9.65 -7.19
CA GLU A 117 6.44 9.44 -8.63
C GLU A 117 7.81 9.79 -9.21
N GLY A 118 8.33 8.91 -10.05
CA GLY A 118 9.66 9.09 -10.65
C GLY A 118 10.82 8.51 -9.82
N ILE A 119 10.57 7.98 -8.62
CA ILE A 119 11.60 7.24 -7.88
C ILE A 119 11.89 5.91 -8.61
N PRO A 120 13.16 5.63 -8.95
CA PRO A 120 13.51 4.41 -9.66
C PRO A 120 13.23 3.16 -8.84
N ASN A 121 12.77 2.09 -9.50
CA ASN A 121 12.48 0.79 -8.89
C ASN A 121 11.48 0.83 -7.72
N LEU A 122 10.56 1.80 -7.74
CA LEU A 122 9.40 1.85 -6.87
C LEU A 122 8.17 1.41 -7.66
N PHE A 123 7.51 0.35 -7.22
CA PHE A 123 6.39 -0.29 -7.92
C PHE A 123 5.14 -0.37 -7.05
N LEU A 124 3.99 -0.33 -7.69
CA LEU A 124 2.72 -0.72 -7.05
C LEU A 124 2.55 -2.24 -7.17
N GLY A 125 2.35 -2.94 -6.07
CA GLY A 125 2.06 -4.38 -6.06
C GLY A 125 0.66 -4.74 -6.58
N THR A 126 -0.26 -3.78 -6.55
CA THR A 126 -1.62 -3.87 -7.05
C THR A 126 -2.05 -2.55 -7.69
N LYS A 127 -3.09 -2.60 -8.56
CA LYS A 127 -3.71 -1.38 -9.09
C LYS A 127 -4.26 -0.54 -7.95
N ASN A 128 -3.92 0.72 -7.95
CA ASN A 128 -4.39 1.70 -6.96
C ASN A 128 -5.71 2.36 -7.39
N THR A 129 -6.42 2.95 -6.42
CA THR A 129 -7.60 3.78 -6.67
C THR A 129 -7.23 5.07 -7.41
N PHE A 130 -6.08 5.66 -7.07
CA PHE A 130 -5.55 6.85 -7.71
C PHE A 130 -4.58 6.50 -8.84
N PRO A 131 -4.60 7.23 -9.97
CA PRO A 131 -3.77 6.97 -11.13
C PRO A 131 -2.34 7.50 -10.92
N PHE A 132 -1.55 6.82 -10.09
CA PHE A 132 -0.13 7.15 -9.94
C PHE A 132 0.67 6.72 -11.17
N LYS A 133 1.70 7.51 -11.50
CA LYS A 133 2.66 7.21 -12.57
C LYS A 133 3.72 6.22 -12.10
N LEU A 134 3.28 5.13 -11.50
CA LEU A 134 4.13 4.02 -11.07
C LEU A 134 3.69 2.74 -11.78
N GLU A 135 4.67 1.94 -12.15
CA GLU A 135 4.41 0.65 -12.77
C GLU A 135 3.79 -0.33 -11.76
N VAL A 136 2.83 -1.12 -12.20
CA VAL A 136 2.21 -2.17 -11.37
C VAL A 136 2.94 -3.48 -11.62
N LYS A 137 3.70 -3.94 -10.63
CA LYS A 137 4.41 -5.23 -10.64
C LYS A 137 4.07 -6.04 -9.40
N ASN A 138 3.81 -7.33 -9.59
CA ASN A 138 3.58 -8.24 -8.47
C ASN A 138 4.70 -9.28 -8.42
N PRO A 139 5.61 -9.23 -7.43
CA PRO A 139 6.76 -10.12 -7.33
C PRO A 139 6.37 -11.60 -7.26
N GLN A 140 5.26 -11.93 -6.61
CA GLN A 140 4.79 -13.32 -6.51
C GLN A 140 4.37 -13.91 -7.85
N LYS A 141 3.81 -13.09 -8.77
CA LYS A 141 3.47 -13.54 -10.12
C LYS A 141 4.72 -13.76 -10.98
N GLU A 142 5.72 -12.89 -10.84
CA GLU A 142 6.98 -13.02 -11.60
C GLU A 142 7.78 -14.26 -11.19
N GLU A 143 7.83 -14.61 -9.91
CA GLU A 143 8.47 -15.84 -9.44
C GLU A 143 7.72 -17.09 -9.94
N PHE A 144 6.40 -17.06 -9.95
CA PHE A 144 5.59 -18.18 -10.46
C PHE A 144 5.83 -18.42 -11.95
N VAL A 145 5.85 -17.36 -12.77
CA VAL A 145 6.15 -17.46 -14.21
C VAL A 145 7.55 -18.02 -14.43
N LYS A 146 8.58 -17.46 -13.77
CA LYS A 146 9.97 -17.96 -13.86
C LYS A 146 10.11 -19.41 -13.41
N SER A 147 9.35 -19.85 -12.43
CA SER A 147 9.36 -21.24 -11.95
C SER A 147 8.70 -22.21 -12.93
N THR A 148 7.68 -21.75 -13.64
CA THR A 148 6.97 -22.53 -14.67
C THR A 148 7.83 -22.69 -15.91
N GLU A 149 8.42 -21.60 -16.41
CA GLU A 149 9.36 -21.63 -17.54
C GLU A 149 10.55 -22.56 -17.28
N LYS A 150 11.15 -22.52 -16.08
CA LYS A 150 12.24 -23.43 -15.70
C LYS A 150 11.81 -24.89 -15.66
N LYS A 151 10.56 -25.21 -15.36
CA LYS A 151 10.02 -26.58 -15.39
C LYS A 151 9.80 -27.05 -16.82
N GLU A 152 9.29 -26.22 -17.69
CA GLU A 152 9.08 -26.54 -19.10
C GLU A 152 10.41 -26.78 -19.83
N ILE A 153 11.42 -25.94 -19.63
CA ILE A 153 12.77 -26.12 -20.19
C ILE A 153 13.39 -27.45 -19.74
N LYS A 154 13.26 -27.80 -18.44
CA LYS A 154 13.77 -29.08 -17.94
C LYS A 154 13.02 -30.30 -18.47
N GLN A 155 11.78 -30.17 -18.86
CA GLN A 155 11.02 -31.24 -19.51
C GLN A 155 11.45 -31.45 -20.96
N ILE A 156 11.71 -30.37 -21.70
CA ILE A 156 12.19 -30.41 -23.10
C ILE A 156 13.56 -31.11 -23.15
N ASP A 157 14.54 -30.68 -22.29
CA ASP A 157 15.85 -31.27 -22.18
C ASP A 157 15.86 -32.79 -21.85
N LYS A 158 14.87 -33.21 -21.03
CA LYS A 158 14.71 -34.64 -20.69
C LYS A 158 14.16 -35.49 -21.85
N ASN A 159 13.34 -34.88 -22.71
CA ASN A 159 12.74 -35.55 -23.86
C ASN A 159 13.72 -35.66 -25.04
N GLU A 160 14.63 -34.69 -25.18
CA GLU A 160 15.69 -34.72 -26.21
C GLU A 160 16.81 -35.75 -25.86
N LYS A 161 17.09 -35.98 -24.59
CA LYS A 161 18.09 -36.98 -24.15
C LYS A 161 17.58 -38.42 -24.17
N LYS A 162 16.31 -38.66 -24.52
CA LYS A 162 15.73 -40.01 -24.63
C LYS A 162 15.49 -40.46 -26.09
N LYS A 163 15.89 -39.64 -27.05
CA LYS A 163 15.99 -39.99 -28.48
C LYS A 163 17.46 -40.27 -28.83
#